data_6b31c4d0aed3ac2cc33f1b3def6c978b
#
_entry.id   6b31c4d0aed3ac2cc33f1b3def6c978b
#
_cell.length_a   1.000
_cell.length_b   1.000
_cell.length_c   1.000
_cell.angle_alpha   90.00
_cell.angle_beta   90.00
_cell.angle_gamma   90.00
#
_symmetry.space_group_name_H-M   'P 1'
#
loop_
_entity.id
_entity.type
_entity.pdbx_description
1 polymer ?
#
loop_
_entity_poly.entity_id
_entity_poly.type
_entity_poly.pdbx_seq_one_letter_code
_entity_poly.pdbx_strand_id
1 'polypeptide(L)'
;MPIERRFQNATTVQHKIAVLAYEGLNTFDFGIAVGLFGLPRPDSDHWYSVSVCGLGKRPLQASSGVLVMPRRGLACMQEADTIVIPGWCNPDVLPPPRLVRMLRMAHQRGARLVSICSGAFVLAATGLLNGRRATTHWKFSDKLNKLYPQINVESDVLYVDEEDILTSAGGAAGIDLCLHIIRKDFGTVVANNVARHLVVSPHREGGQAQFIDKPVGEEAHPWLAHLLEWSASNLHTAITIERLALEANVSRRTLSRRFVEATGLSPHRWITSLRVRRGKDLLETTALSIEEIAEQCGFQSGALLRHHFREQVQISPRTYRDHFRQTREV
;
A
#
# COMPACT_ATOMS: atom_id res chain seq x y z
N MET A 1 12.10 -2.04 56.14
CA MET A 1 11.65 -3.25 55.40
C MET A 1 11.23 -2.85 54.02
N PRO A 2 11.94 -3.20 52.96
CA PRO A 2 11.51 -2.88 51.60
C PRO A 2 10.49 -3.92 51.14
N ILE A 3 9.38 -3.43 50.57
CA ILE A 3 8.33 -4.22 49.96
C ILE A 3 8.83 -4.68 48.60
N GLU A 4 9.21 -5.94 48.47
CA GLU A 4 9.47 -6.63 47.23
C GLU A 4 8.15 -6.70 46.43
N ARG A 5 8.03 -5.92 45.34
CA ARG A 5 7.00 -6.13 44.32
C ARG A 5 7.36 -7.40 43.57
N ARG A 6 6.62 -8.47 43.84
CA ARG A 6 6.55 -9.65 42.96
C ARG A 6 6.02 -9.21 41.59
N PHE A 7 6.91 -9.06 40.63
CA PHE A 7 6.53 -9.07 39.22
C PHE A 7 6.11 -10.51 38.89
N GLN A 8 4.81 -10.73 38.80
CA GLN A 8 4.27 -11.95 38.20
C GLN A 8 4.67 -11.93 36.72
N ASN A 9 5.51 -12.89 36.32
CA ASN A 9 5.80 -13.23 34.94
C ASN A 9 4.51 -13.72 34.24
N ALA A 10 3.72 -12.81 33.71
CA ALA A 10 2.83 -13.15 32.62
C ALA A 10 3.69 -13.41 31.40
N THR A 11 3.82 -14.65 31.00
CA THR A 11 4.40 -15.05 29.72
C THR A 11 3.54 -14.45 28.63
N THR A 12 3.85 -13.24 28.20
CA THR A 12 3.19 -12.58 27.07
C THR A 12 3.54 -13.37 25.84
N VAL A 13 2.55 -14.06 25.26
CA VAL A 13 2.72 -14.86 24.05
C VAL A 13 3.05 -13.90 22.91
N GLN A 14 4.28 -13.96 22.42
CA GLN A 14 4.76 -13.12 21.35
C GLN A 14 4.04 -13.48 20.03
N HIS A 15 3.47 -12.50 19.35
CA HIS A 15 2.78 -12.70 18.07
C HIS A 15 3.76 -13.21 17.00
N LYS A 16 3.49 -14.38 16.44
CA LYS A 16 4.37 -15.10 15.50
C LYS A 16 3.98 -14.81 14.06
N ILE A 17 4.94 -14.36 13.27
CA ILE A 17 4.78 -14.13 11.84
C ILE A 17 5.61 -15.13 11.05
N ALA A 18 4.97 -15.81 10.08
CA ALA A 18 5.64 -16.63 9.09
C ALA A 18 5.69 -15.87 7.74
N VAL A 19 6.88 -15.67 7.20
CA VAL A 19 7.07 -15.09 5.86
C VAL A 19 7.46 -16.20 4.90
N LEU A 20 6.66 -16.39 3.85
CA LEU A 20 6.89 -17.42 2.84
C LEU A 20 8.08 -17.06 1.96
N ALA A 21 8.99 -18.01 1.76
CA ALA A 21 10.10 -17.95 0.80
C ALA A 21 10.03 -19.14 -0.18
N TYR A 22 10.29 -18.86 -1.45
CA TYR A 22 10.23 -19.83 -2.55
C TYR A 22 11.17 -19.42 -3.68
N GLU A 23 11.43 -20.30 -4.61
CA GLU A 23 12.34 -20.06 -5.75
C GLU A 23 11.82 -18.95 -6.64
N GLY A 24 12.66 -17.97 -6.96
CA GLY A 24 12.30 -16.80 -7.77
C GLY A 24 11.49 -15.73 -7.02
N LEU A 25 11.46 -15.74 -5.69
CA LEU A 25 10.73 -14.74 -4.90
C LEU A 25 11.16 -13.32 -5.25
N ASN A 26 10.22 -12.36 -5.20
CA ASN A 26 10.53 -10.94 -5.34
C ASN A 26 11.28 -10.44 -4.11
N THR A 27 12.54 -10.01 -4.31
CA THR A 27 13.43 -9.60 -3.22
C THR A 27 12.87 -8.39 -2.46
N PHE A 28 12.26 -7.44 -3.18
CA PHE A 28 11.73 -6.23 -2.57
C PHE A 28 10.51 -6.50 -1.69
N ASP A 29 9.49 -7.21 -2.22
CA ASP A 29 8.28 -7.55 -1.45
C ASP A 29 8.61 -8.45 -0.24
N PHE A 30 9.56 -9.37 -0.40
CA PHE A 30 10.07 -10.20 0.68
C PHE A 30 10.81 -9.34 1.73
N GLY A 31 11.67 -8.44 1.26
CA GLY A 31 12.43 -7.50 2.10
C GLY A 31 11.52 -6.59 2.93
N ILE A 32 10.40 -6.13 2.36
CA ILE A 32 9.37 -5.37 3.09
C ILE A 32 8.86 -6.18 4.28
N ALA A 33 8.42 -7.42 4.05
CA ALA A 33 7.85 -8.24 5.10
C ALA A 33 8.85 -8.54 6.23
N VAL A 34 10.07 -9.00 5.88
CA VAL A 34 11.07 -9.31 6.89
C VAL A 34 11.64 -8.06 7.55
N GLY A 35 11.75 -6.96 6.83
CA GLY A 35 12.27 -5.69 7.34
C GLY A 35 11.31 -5.02 8.33
N LEU A 36 10.02 -4.93 8.00
CA LEU A 36 9.07 -4.26 8.88
C LEU A 36 8.76 -5.08 10.14
N PHE A 37 8.56 -6.36 9.99
CA PHE A 37 8.17 -7.23 11.10
C PHE A 37 9.36 -7.85 11.85
N GLY A 38 10.49 -8.11 11.18
CA GLY A 38 11.59 -8.88 11.72
C GLY A 38 12.73 -8.06 12.30
N LEU A 39 12.85 -6.77 12.01
CA LEU A 39 13.90 -5.95 12.61
C LEU A 39 13.59 -5.66 14.09
N PRO A 40 14.59 -5.83 14.98
CA PRO A 40 14.43 -5.51 16.40
C PRO A 40 13.95 -4.07 16.60
N ARG A 41 13.05 -3.87 17.56
CA ARG A 41 12.55 -2.55 17.97
C ARG A 41 12.92 -2.33 19.43
N PRO A 42 14.01 -1.57 19.69
CA PRO A 42 14.49 -1.36 21.06
C PRO A 42 13.46 -0.67 21.98
N ASP A 43 12.53 0.06 21.38
CA ASP A 43 11.46 0.80 22.10
C ASP A 43 10.22 -0.06 22.39
N SER A 44 10.24 -1.37 22.12
CA SER A 44 9.11 -2.27 22.34
C SER A 44 9.58 -3.57 22.99
N ASP A 45 9.18 -3.80 24.23
CA ASP A 45 9.42 -5.05 24.97
C ASP A 45 8.69 -6.24 24.33
N HIS A 46 7.69 -5.98 23.51
CA HIS A 46 6.84 -6.96 22.84
C HIS A 46 6.80 -6.67 21.36
N TRP A 47 7.59 -7.37 20.57
CA TRP A 47 7.59 -7.28 19.12
C TRP A 47 7.28 -8.64 18.49
N TYR A 48 7.06 -8.65 17.19
CA TYR A 48 6.82 -9.88 16.44
C TYR A 48 8.00 -10.86 16.52
N SER A 49 7.67 -12.15 16.56
CA SER A 49 8.62 -13.22 16.29
C SER A 49 8.49 -13.66 14.84
N VAL A 50 9.47 -13.32 13.99
CA VAL A 50 9.42 -13.60 12.56
C VAL A 50 10.20 -14.85 12.19
N SER A 51 9.57 -15.75 11.43
CA SER A 51 10.19 -16.93 10.85
C SER A 51 10.07 -16.93 9.34
N VAL A 52 11.18 -17.11 8.62
CA VAL A 52 11.17 -17.34 7.18
C VAL A 52 10.92 -18.83 6.92
N CYS A 53 9.83 -19.14 6.21
CA CYS A 53 9.34 -20.46 5.93
C CYS A 53 9.49 -20.80 4.45
N GLY A 54 10.33 -21.79 4.11
CA GLY A 54 10.59 -22.21 2.74
C GLY A 54 9.71 -23.38 2.27
N LEU A 55 9.48 -23.45 0.96
CA LEU A 55 8.93 -24.68 0.33
C LEU A 55 9.88 -25.88 0.44
N GLY A 56 11.15 -25.62 0.76
CA GLY A 56 12.20 -26.61 1.06
C GLY A 56 13.21 -26.02 2.05
N LYS A 57 14.21 -26.82 2.45
CA LYS A 57 15.30 -26.41 3.36
C LYS A 57 16.61 -26.09 2.62
N ARG A 58 16.57 -25.95 1.29
CA ARG A 58 17.72 -25.58 0.47
C ARG A 58 17.80 -24.07 0.28
N PRO A 59 18.96 -23.52 -0.07
CA PRO A 59 19.04 -22.13 -0.53
C PRO A 59 18.10 -21.89 -1.71
N LEU A 60 17.39 -20.77 -1.67
CA LEU A 60 16.44 -20.33 -2.70
C LEU A 60 17.02 -19.10 -3.38
N GLN A 61 17.01 -19.08 -4.71
CA GLN A 61 17.45 -17.93 -5.47
C GLN A 61 16.27 -16.94 -5.64
N ALA A 62 16.45 -15.72 -5.17
CA ALA A 62 15.49 -14.64 -5.38
C ALA A 62 15.68 -14.01 -6.77
N SER A 63 14.71 -13.21 -7.24
CA SER A 63 14.69 -12.59 -8.57
C SER A 63 15.92 -11.73 -8.90
N SER A 64 16.59 -11.18 -7.88
CA SER A 64 17.78 -10.33 -8.02
C SER A 64 19.12 -11.08 -7.82
N GLY A 65 19.11 -12.41 -7.82
CA GLY A 65 20.30 -13.22 -7.60
C GLY A 65 20.70 -13.40 -6.13
N VAL A 66 19.98 -12.77 -5.18
CA VAL A 66 20.18 -12.96 -3.75
C VAL A 66 19.77 -14.37 -3.35
N LEU A 67 20.59 -15.04 -2.52
CA LEU A 67 20.25 -16.33 -1.95
C LEU A 67 19.57 -16.16 -0.59
N VAL A 68 18.40 -16.76 -0.45
CA VAL A 68 17.65 -16.82 0.80
C VAL A 68 17.70 -18.25 1.35
N MET A 69 18.17 -18.39 2.60
CA MET A 69 18.21 -19.69 3.28
C MET A 69 17.10 -19.76 4.33
N PRO A 70 15.94 -20.38 4.03
CA PRO A 70 14.90 -20.56 5.03
C PRO A 70 15.38 -21.51 6.13
N ARG A 71 15.31 -21.08 7.37
CA ARG A 71 15.67 -21.95 8.51
C ARG A 71 14.60 -23.00 8.83
N ARG A 72 13.35 -22.71 8.42
CA ARG A 72 12.17 -23.54 8.71
C ARG A 72 11.43 -23.91 7.41
N GLY A 73 10.84 -25.08 7.36
CA GLY A 73 9.93 -25.47 6.27
C GLY A 73 8.50 -24.96 6.53
N LEU A 74 7.55 -25.34 5.66
CA LEU A 74 6.14 -24.90 5.75
C LEU A 74 5.46 -25.22 7.10
N ALA A 75 5.97 -26.18 7.87
CA ALA A 75 5.40 -26.52 9.18
C ALA A 75 5.37 -25.35 10.15
N CYS A 76 6.25 -24.33 9.99
CA CYS A 76 6.20 -23.12 10.82
C CYS A 76 4.92 -22.31 10.68
N MET A 77 4.21 -22.45 9.56
CA MET A 77 2.91 -21.79 9.36
C MET A 77 1.82 -22.32 10.32
N GLN A 78 2.00 -23.52 10.87
CA GLN A 78 1.06 -24.09 11.83
C GLN A 78 1.11 -23.38 13.20
N GLU A 79 2.22 -22.71 13.50
CA GLU A 79 2.42 -21.99 14.76
C GLU A 79 2.25 -20.48 14.60
N ALA A 80 2.12 -19.99 13.36
CA ALA A 80 2.05 -18.56 13.07
C ALA A 80 0.66 -17.99 13.31
N ASP A 81 0.61 -16.79 13.90
CA ASP A 81 -0.61 -15.99 14.07
C ASP A 81 -0.88 -15.14 12.82
N THR A 82 0.18 -14.78 12.08
CA THR A 82 0.09 -14.12 10.77
C THR A 82 1.02 -14.81 9.77
N ILE A 83 0.54 -15.02 8.54
CA ILE A 83 1.33 -15.56 7.43
C ILE A 83 1.39 -14.50 6.33
N VAL A 84 2.60 -14.11 5.93
CA VAL A 84 2.84 -13.15 4.86
C VAL A 84 3.34 -13.88 3.61
N ILE A 85 2.65 -13.63 2.50
CA ILE A 85 2.95 -14.17 1.18
C ILE A 85 3.45 -13.02 0.30
N PRO A 86 4.76 -12.87 0.08
CA PRO A 86 5.32 -11.89 -0.85
C PRO A 86 4.90 -12.16 -2.30
N GLY A 87 5.28 -11.26 -3.21
CA GLY A 87 4.92 -11.37 -4.62
C GLY A 87 5.28 -12.72 -5.25
N TRP A 88 4.28 -13.44 -5.79
CA TRP A 88 4.45 -14.74 -6.44
C TRP A 88 5.14 -14.57 -7.80
N CYS A 89 6.22 -15.34 -8.04
CA CYS A 89 7.11 -15.13 -9.18
C CYS A 89 6.43 -15.28 -10.56
N ASN A 90 5.44 -16.14 -10.66
CA ASN A 90 4.68 -16.34 -11.89
C ASN A 90 3.19 -16.61 -11.58
N PRO A 91 2.30 -15.62 -11.81
CA PRO A 91 0.85 -15.78 -11.64
C PRO A 91 0.19 -16.87 -12.50
N ASP A 92 0.85 -17.37 -13.56
CA ASP A 92 0.36 -18.48 -14.38
C ASP A 92 0.64 -19.85 -13.76
N VAL A 93 1.53 -19.90 -12.79
CA VAL A 93 1.88 -21.14 -12.10
C VAL A 93 1.12 -21.25 -10.79
N LEU A 94 0.30 -22.28 -10.69
CA LEU A 94 -0.43 -22.57 -9.46
C LEU A 94 0.52 -22.85 -8.29
N PRO A 95 0.21 -22.38 -7.09
CA PRO A 95 0.99 -22.74 -5.91
C PRO A 95 0.88 -24.24 -5.63
N PRO A 96 1.94 -24.87 -5.08
CA PRO A 96 1.91 -26.29 -4.75
C PRO A 96 0.72 -26.65 -3.85
N PRO A 97 0.02 -27.78 -4.10
CA PRO A 97 -1.16 -28.18 -3.32
C PRO A 97 -0.90 -28.27 -1.80
N ARG A 98 0.35 -28.61 -1.42
CA ARG A 98 0.78 -28.62 -0.02
C ARG A 98 0.72 -27.21 0.61
N LEU A 99 1.17 -26.17 -0.11
CA LEU A 99 1.11 -24.78 0.37
C LEU A 99 -0.34 -24.34 0.54
N VAL A 100 -1.18 -24.56 -0.48
CA VAL A 100 -2.62 -24.24 -0.44
C VAL A 100 -3.30 -24.88 0.79
N ARG A 101 -3.04 -26.15 1.05
CA ARG A 101 -3.58 -26.87 2.20
C ARG A 101 -3.12 -26.27 3.52
N MET A 102 -1.82 -25.94 3.63
CA MET A 102 -1.27 -25.34 4.85
C MET A 102 -1.88 -23.98 5.16
N LEU A 103 -2.10 -23.13 4.13
CA LEU A 103 -2.73 -21.83 4.30
C LEU A 103 -4.19 -21.97 4.74
N ARG A 104 -4.96 -22.91 4.15
CA ARG A 104 -6.34 -23.18 4.59
C ARG A 104 -6.40 -23.64 6.04
N MET A 105 -5.54 -24.56 6.45
CA MET A 105 -5.47 -25.04 7.82
C MET A 105 -5.07 -23.94 8.81
N ALA A 106 -4.11 -23.08 8.44
CA ALA A 106 -3.70 -21.96 9.27
C ALA A 106 -4.84 -20.95 9.42
N HIS A 107 -5.55 -20.59 8.35
CA HIS A 107 -6.71 -19.72 8.38
C HIS A 107 -7.85 -20.29 9.25
N GLN A 108 -8.17 -21.57 9.11
CA GLN A 108 -9.19 -22.26 9.95
C GLN A 108 -8.83 -22.20 11.45
N ARG A 109 -7.54 -22.14 11.80
CA ARG A 109 -7.07 -21.98 13.18
C ARG A 109 -7.17 -20.54 13.67
N GLY A 110 -7.50 -19.59 12.79
CA GLY A 110 -7.58 -18.16 13.09
C GLY A 110 -6.33 -17.36 12.74
N ALA A 111 -5.38 -17.93 11.98
CA ALA A 111 -4.23 -17.17 11.51
C ALA A 111 -4.63 -16.14 10.45
N ARG A 112 -4.13 -14.91 10.58
CA ARG A 112 -4.28 -13.83 9.61
C ARG A 112 -3.41 -14.12 8.38
N LEU A 113 -3.99 -14.00 7.18
CA LEU A 113 -3.28 -14.17 5.93
C LEU A 113 -3.05 -12.82 5.27
N VAL A 114 -1.82 -12.57 4.84
CA VAL A 114 -1.40 -11.30 4.23
C VAL A 114 -0.72 -11.58 2.90
N SER A 115 -1.13 -10.91 1.83
CA SER A 115 -0.43 -10.98 0.56
C SER A 115 0.09 -9.61 0.13
N ILE A 116 1.27 -9.62 -0.49
CA ILE A 116 1.90 -8.45 -1.09
C ILE A 116 1.98 -8.70 -2.59
N CYS A 117 1.57 -7.73 -3.42
CA CYS A 117 1.68 -7.81 -4.87
C CYS A 117 0.97 -9.06 -5.46
N SER A 118 1.65 -9.78 -6.36
CA SER A 118 1.16 -11.04 -6.96
C SER A 118 1.01 -12.21 -5.97
N GLY A 119 1.37 -12.05 -4.69
CA GLY A 119 1.06 -13.01 -3.63
C GLY A 119 -0.44 -13.28 -3.47
N ALA A 120 -1.29 -12.36 -3.93
CA ALA A 120 -2.74 -12.53 -3.98
C ALA A 120 -3.18 -13.75 -4.80
N PHE A 121 -2.43 -14.17 -5.82
CA PHE A 121 -2.73 -15.39 -6.59
C PHE A 121 -2.59 -16.66 -5.76
N VAL A 122 -1.67 -16.68 -4.81
CA VAL A 122 -1.54 -17.82 -3.88
C VAL A 122 -2.76 -17.88 -2.95
N LEU A 123 -3.24 -16.74 -2.45
CA LEU A 123 -4.47 -16.69 -1.65
C LEU A 123 -5.71 -17.04 -2.48
N ALA A 124 -5.80 -16.53 -3.72
CA ALA A 124 -6.89 -16.86 -4.64
C ALA A 124 -7.00 -18.37 -4.88
N ALA A 125 -5.86 -19.06 -5.09
CA ALA A 125 -5.82 -20.51 -5.26
C ALA A 125 -6.29 -21.30 -4.03
N THR A 126 -6.32 -20.68 -2.85
CA THR A 126 -6.93 -21.31 -1.67
C THR A 126 -8.47 -21.28 -1.69
N GLY A 127 -9.09 -20.44 -2.51
CA GLY A 127 -10.53 -20.18 -2.49
C GLY A 127 -11.01 -19.30 -1.32
N LEU A 128 -10.13 -18.88 -0.42
CA LEU A 128 -10.48 -18.07 0.74
C LEU A 128 -10.86 -16.63 0.39
N LEU A 129 -10.50 -16.15 -0.81
CA LEU A 129 -10.87 -14.82 -1.31
C LEU A 129 -12.24 -14.82 -2.05
N ASN A 130 -12.89 -15.96 -2.24
CA ASN A 130 -14.18 -16.01 -2.94
C ASN A 130 -15.25 -15.20 -2.21
N GLY A 131 -15.91 -14.26 -2.94
CA GLY A 131 -16.91 -13.34 -2.41
C GLY A 131 -16.34 -12.17 -1.61
N ARG A 132 -15.02 -12.10 -1.41
CA ARG A 132 -14.34 -11.03 -0.67
C ARG A 132 -13.71 -9.99 -1.61
N ARG A 133 -13.45 -8.79 -1.08
CA ARG A 133 -12.64 -7.78 -1.77
C ARG A 133 -11.17 -8.16 -1.67
N ALA A 134 -10.42 -7.90 -2.72
CA ALA A 134 -8.98 -8.10 -2.72
C ALA A 134 -8.32 -7.17 -3.73
N THR A 135 -7.03 -6.87 -3.51
CA THR A 135 -6.22 -6.17 -4.49
C THR A 135 -4.92 -6.91 -4.77
N THR A 136 -4.31 -6.57 -5.87
CA THR A 136 -2.98 -7.01 -6.29
C THR A 136 -2.29 -5.86 -7.04
N HIS A 137 -1.06 -6.06 -7.48
CA HIS A 137 -0.39 -5.07 -8.33
C HIS A 137 -1.24 -4.79 -9.59
N TRP A 138 -1.40 -3.51 -9.95
CA TRP A 138 -2.25 -3.05 -11.05
C TRP A 138 -2.03 -3.87 -12.36
N LYS A 139 -0.79 -4.20 -12.67
CA LYS A 139 -0.42 -5.02 -13.85
C LYS A 139 -1.10 -6.39 -13.88
N PHE A 140 -1.53 -6.90 -12.74
CA PHE A 140 -2.10 -8.22 -12.59
C PHE A 140 -3.59 -8.23 -12.21
N SER A 141 -4.21 -7.06 -12.02
CA SER A 141 -5.61 -6.95 -11.58
C SER A 141 -6.58 -7.61 -12.57
N ASP A 142 -6.46 -7.31 -13.86
CA ASP A 142 -7.29 -7.92 -14.90
C ASP A 142 -7.10 -9.43 -14.98
N LYS A 143 -5.85 -9.89 -14.80
CA LYS A 143 -5.54 -11.32 -14.79
C LYS A 143 -6.13 -12.02 -13.57
N LEU A 144 -6.05 -11.42 -12.39
CA LEU A 144 -6.63 -11.95 -11.18
C LEU A 144 -8.15 -12.08 -11.33
N ASN A 145 -8.81 -11.04 -11.82
CA ASN A 145 -10.25 -11.01 -12.07
C ASN A 145 -10.68 -12.08 -13.10
N LYS A 146 -9.88 -12.27 -14.16
CA LYS A 146 -10.17 -13.28 -15.20
C LYS A 146 -10.01 -14.71 -14.69
N LEU A 147 -8.96 -14.99 -13.91
CA LEU A 147 -8.67 -16.34 -13.41
C LEU A 147 -9.54 -16.72 -12.20
N TYR A 148 -9.97 -15.73 -11.43
CA TYR A 148 -10.74 -15.94 -10.21
C TYR A 148 -11.95 -14.98 -10.16
N PRO A 149 -12.96 -15.18 -11.03
CA PRO A 149 -14.09 -14.25 -11.18
C PRO A 149 -15.00 -14.13 -9.95
N GLN A 150 -14.79 -14.98 -8.93
CA GLN A 150 -15.52 -14.94 -7.66
C GLN A 150 -14.91 -13.95 -6.68
N ILE A 151 -13.78 -13.32 -7.00
CA ILE A 151 -13.10 -12.34 -6.15
C ILE A 151 -13.51 -10.94 -6.60
N ASN A 152 -13.88 -10.08 -5.67
CA ASN A 152 -14.16 -8.66 -5.95
C ASN A 152 -12.82 -7.90 -6.02
N VAL A 153 -12.20 -7.88 -7.20
CA VAL A 153 -10.87 -7.26 -7.39
C VAL A 153 -10.99 -5.74 -7.44
N GLU A 154 -10.35 -5.06 -6.50
CA GLU A 154 -10.19 -3.60 -6.47
C GLU A 154 -8.82 -3.21 -7.04
N SER A 155 -8.78 -2.71 -8.27
CA SER A 155 -7.54 -2.44 -9.01
C SER A 155 -6.83 -1.16 -8.60
N ASP A 156 -7.58 -0.19 -8.03
CA ASP A 156 -7.09 1.18 -7.82
C ASP A 156 -6.71 1.50 -6.38
N VAL A 157 -6.68 0.50 -5.48
CA VAL A 157 -6.41 0.69 -4.05
C VAL A 157 -5.02 0.19 -3.66
N LEU A 158 -4.41 0.80 -2.63
CA LEU A 158 -3.10 0.38 -2.14
C LEU A 158 -3.17 -0.98 -1.42
N TYR A 159 -4.17 -1.16 -0.60
CA TYR A 159 -4.45 -2.40 0.11
C TYR A 159 -5.93 -2.53 0.49
N VAL A 160 -6.35 -3.76 0.68
CA VAL A 160 -7.68 -4.15 1.17
C VAL A 160 -7.50 -4.91 2.48
N ASP A 161 -8.26 -4.52 3.50
CA ASP A 161 -8.34 -5.20 4.81
C ASP A 161 -9.73 -5.87 4.93
N GLU A 162 -9.77 -7.17 4.91
CA GLU A 162 -10.96 -8.02 5.16
C GLU A 162 -10.82 -8.73 6.51
N GLU A 163 -10.20 -8.04 7.49
CA GLU A 163 -9.98 -8.47 8.89
C GLU A 163 -8.95 -9.60 9.03
N ASP A 164 -9.30 -10.81 8.61
CA ASP A 164 -8.48 -12.02 8.69
C ASP A 164 -7.63 -12.27 7.42
N ILE A 165 -7.97 -11.61 6.30
CA ILE A 165 -7.21 -11.65 5.06
C ILE A 165 -6.96 -10.23 4.55
N LEU A 166 -5.69 -9.89 4.37
CA LEU A 166 -5.28 -8.59 3.87
C LEU A 166 -4.46 -8.74 2.60
N THR A 167 -4.71 -7.88 1.62
CA THR A 167 -4.02 -7.90 0.33
C THR A 167 -3.51 -6.52 -0.04
N SER A 168 -2.35 -6.40 -0.67
CA SER A 168 -1.81 -5.11 -1.14
C SER A 168 -1.30 -5.17 -2.57
N ALA A 169 -1.24 -3.99 -3.18
CA ALA A 169 -0.71 -3.79 -4.52
C ALA A 169 0.80 -4.10 -4.66
N GLY A 170 1.52 -4.27 -3.55
CA GLY A 170 2.96 -4.50 -3.56
C GLY A 170 3.78 -3.22 -3.71
N GLY A 171 5.11 -3.38 -3.81
CA GLY A 171 6.00 -2.23 -3.79
C GLY A 171 5.76 -1.36 -2.55
N ALA A 172 5.74 -0.04 -2.71
CA ALA A 172 5.50 0.89 -1.59
C ALA A 172 4.16 0.64 -0.87
N ALA A 173 3.12 0.16 -1.56
CA ALA A 173 1.84 -0.20 -0.92
C ALA A 173 1.96 -1.41 0.02
N GLY A 174 2.96 -2.26 -0.17
CA GLY A 174 3.30 -3.33 0.78
C GLY A 174 3.79 -2.78 2.12
N ILE A 175 4.55 -1.66 2.09
CA ILE A 175 4.97 -0.94 3.31
C ILE A 175 3.75 -0.39 4.04
N ASP A 176 2.80 0.22 3.31
CA ASP A 176 1.59 0.78 3.90
C ASP A 176 0.73 -0.29 4.57
N LEU A 177 0.55 -1.43 3.90
CA LEU A 177 -0.16 -2.57 4.50
C LEU A 177 0.53 -3.07 5.78
N CYS A 178 1.86 -3.24 5.77
CA CYS A 178 2.59 -3.67 6.96
C CYS A 178 2.47 -2.65 8.11
N LEU A 179 2.56 -1.34 7.82
CA LEU A 179 2.35 -0.28 8.81
C LEU A 179 0.90 -0.26 9.33
N HIS A 180 -0.08 -0.54 8.47
CA HIS A 180 -1.47 -0.70 8.87
C HIS A 180 -1.65 -1.87 9.86
N ILE A 181 -1.03 -3.02 9.57
CA ILE A 181 -1.02 -4.19 10.46
C ILE A 181 -0.37 -3.84 11.81
N ILE A 182 0.80 -3.20 11.79
CA ILE A 182 1.48 -2.77 13.03
C ILE A 182 0.59 -1.80 13.83
N ARG A 183 -0.14 -0.91 13.16
CA ARG A 183 -1.08 0.01 13.80
C ARG A 183 -2.26 -0.72 14.46
N LYS A 184 -2.80 -1.76 13.81
CA LYS A 184 -3.86 -2.60 14.39
C LYS A 184 -3.35 -3.35 15.61
N ASP A 185 -2.13 -3.88 15.57
CA ASP A 185 -1.59 -4.77 16.60
C ASP A 185 -0.97 -4.02 17.80
N PHE A 186 -0.30 -2.88 17.55
CA PHE A 186 0.48 -2.13 18.58
C PHE A 186 0.05 -0.66 18.74
N GLY A 187 -0.91 -0.21 17.96
CA GLY A 187 -1.41 1.17 18.02
C GLY A 187 -0.61 2.17 17.19
N THR A 188 -1.15 3.39 17.13
CA THR A 188 -0.68 4.45 16.23
C THR A 188 0.73 4.92 16.56
N VAL A 189 1.08 5.02 17.84
CA VAL A 189 2.40 5.54 18.27
C VAL A 189 3.53 4.64 17.77
N VAL A 190 3.38 3.32 17.96
CA VAL A 190 4.38 2.34 17.50
C VAL A 190 4.48 2.34 15.99
N ALA A 191 3.36 2.33 15.26
CA ALA A 191 3.36 2.38 13.81
C ALA A 191 4.04 3.65 13.25
N ASN A 192 3.81 4.81 13.88
CA ASN A 192 4.46 6.07 13.47
C ASN A 192 5.96 6.04 13.75
N ASN A 193 6.41 5.44 14.86
CA ASN A 193 7.83 5.26 15.13
C ASN A 193 8.49 4.35 14.09
N VAL A 194 7.84 3.25 13.70
CA VAL A 194 8.33 2.38 12.62
C VAL A 194 8.43 3.13 11.30
N ALA A 195 7.40 3.89 10.93
CA ALA A 195 7.39 4.69 9.69
C ALA A 195 8.52 5.72 9.68
N ARG A 196 8.78 6.38 10.82
CA ARG A 196 9.88 7.34 10.98
C ARG A 196 11.25 6.69 10.75
N HIS A 197 11.48 5.51 11.32
CA HIS A 197 12.75 4.77 11.11
C HIS A 197 12.95 4.34 9.65
N LEU A 198 11.84 4.11 8.91
CA LEU A 198 11.88 3.76 7.50
C LEU A 198 11.91 4.98 6.57
N VAL A 199 11.82 6.21 7.14
CA VAL A 199 11.74 7.47 6.38
C VAL A 199 10.58 7.46 5.37
N VAL A 200 9.43 6.91 5.79
CA VAL A 200 8.21 6.86 4.97
C VAL A 200 7.07 7.60 5.66
N SER A 201 6.05 7.97 4.89
CA SER A 201 4.83 8.57 5.45
C SER A 201 4.20 7.62 6.48
N PRO A 202 3.86 8.10 7.68
CA PRO A 202 3.35 7.24 8.75
C PRO A 202 1.97 6.65 8.46
N HIS A 203 1.24 7.21 7.51
CA HIS A 203 -0.08 6.72 7.15
C HIS A 203 -0.45 7.07 5.70
N ARG A 204 -0.76 6.02 4.93
CA ARG A 204 -1.53 6.11 3.70
C ARG A 204 -2.70 5.13 3.81
N GLU A 205 -3.90 5.61 3.47
CA GLU A 205 -5.08 4.76 3.51
C GLU A 205 -5.09 3.76 2.36
N GLY A 206 -5.59 2.56 2.63
CA GLY A 206 -5.70 1.49 1.64
C GLY A 206 -6.47 1.90 0.39
N GLY A 207 -7.52 2.70 0.55
CA GLY A 207 -8.35 3.22 -0.55
C GLY A 207 -7.71 4.32 -1.41
N GLN A 208 -6.45 4.75 -1.13
CA GLN A 208 -5.75 5.64 -2.06
C GLN A 208 -5.41 4.88 -3.34
N ALA A 209 -5.59 5.59 -4.48
CA ALA A 209 -5.26 5.03 -5.78
C ALA A 209 -3.79 4.57 -5.84
N GLN A 210 -3.57 3.38 -6.37
CA GLN A 210 -2.24 2.96 -6.79
C GLN A 210 -1.70 4.04 -7.74
N PHE A 211 -0.41 4.37 -7.64
CA PHE A 211 0.26 5.14 -8.66
C PHE A 211 0.34 4.26 -9.92
N ILE A 212 -0.76 4.18 -10.62
CA ILE A 212 -0.78 3.65 -11.96
C ILE A 212 -0.34 4.80 -12.84
N ASP A 213 0.99 4.92 -13.12
CA ASP A 213 1.34 5.20 -14.47
C ASP A 213 0.78 3.99 -15.24
N LYS A 214 -0.48 4.09 -15.71
CA LYS A 214 -0.81 3.37 -16.93
C LYS A 214 0.31 3.81 -17.84
N PRO A 215 1.19 2.90 -18.34
CA PRO A 215 2.05 3.26 -19.43
C PRO A 215 1.06 3.87 -20.41
N VAL A 216 1.19 5.17 -20.64
CA VAL A 216 0.58 5.78 -21.78
C VAL A 216 1.06 4.84 -22.86
N GLY A 217 0.17 3.99 -23.38
CA GLY A 217 0.56 2.87 -24.26
C GLY A 217 1.53 3.40 -25.25
N GLU A 218 2.43 2.61 -25.84
CA GLU A 218 3.48 3.07 -26.75
C GLU A 218 2.96 4.01 -27.86
N GLU A 219 1.66 4.18 -28.00
CA GLU A 219 0.91 5.33 -28.49
C GLU A 219 0.53 6.29 -27.36
N ALA A 220 1.51 6.81 -26.60
CA ALA A 220 1.28 8.01 -25.80
C ALA A 220 0.87 9.10 -26.79
N HIS A 221 -0.45 9.35 -26.89
CA HIS A 221 -0.91 10.43 -27.76
C HIS A 221 -0.20 11.69 -27.31
N PRO A 222 0.63 12.33 -28.17
CA PRO A 222 1.45 13.47 -27.79
C PRO A 222 0.66 14.59 -27.10
N TRP A 223 -0.65 14.67 -27.40
CA TRP A 223 -1.57 15.60 -26.78
C TRP A 223 -1.78 15.37 -25.28
N LEU A 224 -1.73 14.13 -24.80
CA LEU A 224 -1.94 13.83 -23.38
C LEU A 224 -0.73 14.24 -22.54
N ALA A 225 0.48 13.89 -22.98
CA ALA A 225 1.71 14.30 -22.32
C ALA A 225 1.79 15.83 -22.20
N HIS A 226 1.54 16.54 -23.30
CA HIS A 226 1.46 18.00 -23.32
C HIS A 226 0.39 18.53 -22.36
N LEU A 227 -0.82 17.93 -22.35
CA LEU A 227 -1.90 18.37 -21.51
C LEU A 227 -1.59 18.18 -20.01
N LEU A 228 -0.93 17.08 -19.65
CA LEU A 228 -0.52 16.78 -18.27
C LEU A 228 0.52 17.80 -17.78
N GLU A 229 1.53 18.10 -18.62
CA GLU A 229 2.57 19.06 -18.32
C GLU A 229 2.02 20.50 -18.24
N TRP A 230 1.20 20.88 -19.20
CA TRP A 230 0.52 22.18 -19.21
C TRP A 230 -0.33 22.36 -17.95
N SER A 231 -1.12 21.35 -17.57
CA SER A 231 -1.96 21.39 -16.37
C SER A 231 -1.13 21.56 -15.10
N ALA A 232 -0.02 20.81 -14.98
CA ALA A 232 0.86 20.92 -13.81
C ALA A 232 1.46 22.33 -13.67
N SER A 233 1.81 22.95 -14.78
CA SER A 233 2.37 24.32 -14.82
C SER A 233 1.32 25.42 -14.55
N ASN A 234 0.03 25.13 -14.76
CA ASN A 234 -1.05 26.10 -14.69
C ASN A 234 -2.04 25.85 -13.54
N LEU A 235 -1.70 25.05 -12.53
CA LEU A 235 -2.60 24.66 -11.44
C LEU A 235 -3.23 25.83 -10.67
N HIS A 236 -2.52 26.95 -10.60
CA HIS A 236 -2.96 28.19 -9.94
C HIS A 236 -4.10 28.91 -10.68
N THR A 237 -4.35 28.55 -11.95
CA THR A 237 -5.40 29.16 -12.77
C THR A 237 -6.70 28.36 -12.74
N ALA A 238 -7.77 28.94 -13.27
CA ALA A 238 -9.04 28.25 -13.46
C ALA A 238 -8.93 27.25 -14.64
N ILE A 239 -8.67 25.97 -14.33
CA ILE A 239 -8.63 24.90 -15.33
C ILE A 239 -10.03 24.31 -15.47
N THR A 240 -10.72 24.65 -16.56
CA THR A 240 -12.02 24.08 -16.91
C THR A 240 -11.89 22.99 -17.95
N ILE A 241 -12.92 22.16 -18.11
CA ILE A 241 -12.96 21.11 -19.14
C ILE A 241 -12.86 21.70 -20.56
N GLU A 242 -13.42 22.90 -20.74
CA GLU A 242 -13.35 23.66 -22.00
C GLU A 242 -11.91 24.03 -22.32
N ARG A 243 -11.19 24.54 -21.31
CA ARG A 243 -9.79 24.93 -21.49
C ARG A 243 -8.91 23.72 -21.80
N LEU A 244 -9.10 22.61 -21.09
CA LEU A 244 -8.39 21.36 -21.37
C LEU A 244 -8.70 20.81 -22.78
N ALA A 245 -9.96 20.93 -23.23
CA ALA A 245 -10.35 20.48 -24.56
C ALA A 245 -9.71 21.34 -25.66
N LEU A 246 -9.58 22.65 -25.43
CA LEU A 246 -8.87 23.56 -26.32
C LEU A 246 -7.37 23.22 -26.38
N GLU A 247 -6.70 23.04 -25.24
CA GLU A 247 -5.28 22.69 -25.18
C GLU A 247 -4.99 21.34 -25.86
N ALA A 248 -5.92 20.38 -25.75
CA ALA A 248 -5.80 19.08 -26.42
C ALA A 248 -6.30 19.08 -27.87
N ASN A 249 -6.83 20.18 -28.36
CA ASN A 249 -7.46 20.30 -29.69
C ASN A 249 -8.51 19.23 -29.99
N VAL A 250 -9.39 18.97 -29.03
CA VAL A 250 -10.49 17.97 -29.13
C VAL A 250 -11.79 18.52 -28.55
N SER A 251 -12.93 17.87 -28.83
CA SER A 251 -14.18 18.17 -28.18
C SER A 251 -14.16 17.76 -26.70
N ARG A 252 -14.97 18.43 -25.84
CA ARG A 252 -15.14 18.07 -24.42
C ARG A 252 -15.49 16.60 -24.21
N ARG A 253 -16.40 16.05 -25.05
CA ARG A 253 -16.81 14.65 -25.00
C ARG A 253 -15.63 13.72 -25.33
N THR A 254 -14.86 14.05 -26.34
CA THR A 254 -13.68 13.28 -26.75
C THR A 254 -12.60 13.33 -25.67
N LEU A 255 -12.34 14.53 -25.11
CA LEU A 255 -11.40 14.70 -24.02
C LEU A 255 -11.78 13.83 -22.82
N SER A 256 -13.02 13.98 -22.31
CA SER A 256 -13.47 13.24 -21.12
C SER A 256 -13.31 11.73 -21.31
N ARG A 257 -13.74 11.19 -22.46
CA ARG A 257 -13.63 9.76 -22.75
C ARG A 257 -12.19 9.31 -22.81
N ARG A 258 -11.36 9.95 -23.66
CA ARG A 258 -9.95 9.59 -23.85
C ARG A 258 -9.12 9.80 -22.57
N PHE A 259 -9.45 10.83 -21.79
CA PHE A 259 -8.75 11.10 -20.53
C PHE A 259 -9.02 10.01 -19.49
N VAL A 260 -10.29 9.55 -19.36
CA VAL A 260 -10.62 8.43 -18.48
C VAL A 260 -10.01 7.12 -18.98
N GLU A 261 -10.04 6.87 -20.30
CA GLU A 261 -9.40 5.70 -20.92
C GLU A 261 -7.90 5.66 -20.62
N ALA A 262 -7.22 6.82 -20.66
CA ALA A 262 -5.77 6.92 -20.48
C ALA A 262 -5.34 6.99 -19.01
N THR A 263 -6.11 7.67 -18.13
CA THR A 263 -5.70 7.97 -16.74
C THR A 263 -6.51 7.23 -15.68
N GLY A 264 -7.64 6.64 -16.04
CA GLY A 264 -8.59 6.04 -15.10
C GLY A 264 -9.43 7.08 -14.32
N LEU A 265 -9.13 8.38 -14.46
CA LEU A 265 -9.78 9.46 -13.70
C LEU A 265 -10.49 10.44 -14.65
N SER A 266 -11.56 11.08 -14.16
CA SER A 266 -12.10 12.24 -14.88
C SER A 266 -11.10 13.40 -14.82
N PRO A 267 -11.06 14.29 -15.84
CA PRO A 267 -10.17 15.46 -15.84
C PRO A 267 -10.27 16.30 -14.56
N HIS A 268 -11.47 16.51 -14.06
CA HIS A 268 -11.70 17.26 -12.82
C HIS A 268 -11.08 16.58 -11.60
N ARG A 269 -11.31 15.28 -11.41
CA ARG A 269 -10.72 14.53 -10.28
C ARG A 269 -9.20 14.53 -10.35
N TRP A 270 -8.64 14.40 -11.55
CA TRP A 270 -7.20 14.43 -11.75
C TRP A 270 -6.60 15.79 -11.40
N ILE A 271 -7.17 16.92 -11.91
CA ILE A 271 -6.74 18.29 -11.54
C ILE A 271 -6.84 18.49 -10.03
N THR A 272 -7.93 18.07 -9.40
CA THR A 272 -8.12 18.18 -7.96
C THR A 272 -7.03 17.43 -7.19
N SER A 273 -6.63 16.23 -7.64
CA SER A 273 -5.55 15.47 -7.00
C SER A 273 -4.19 16.15 -7.13
N LEU A 274 -3.89 16.77 -8.28
CA LEU A 274 -2.67 17.57 -8.45
C LEU A 274 -2.65 18.79 -7.53
N ARG A 275 -3.77 19.50 -7.39
CA ARG A 275 -3.91 20.65 -6.50
C ARG A 275 -3.72 20.26 -5.04
N VAL A 276 -4.30 19.14 -4.61
CA VAL A 276 -4.10 18.63 -3.24
C VAL A 276 -2.63 18.26 -3.02
N ARG A 277 -1.97 17.62 -4.00
CA ARG A 277 -0.53 17.31 -3.92
C ARG A 277 0.29 18.59 -3.76
N ARG A 278 0.06 19.58 -4.61
CA ARG A 278 0.74 20.89 -4.49
C ARG A 278 0.48 21.54 -3.13
N GLY A 279 -0.75 21.42 -2.60
CA GLY A 279 -1.10 21.86 -1.26
C GLY A 279 -0.29 21.19 -0.15
N LYS A 280 -0.03 19.87 -0.26
CA LYS A 280 0.86 19.14 0.65
C LYS A 280 2.26 19.72 0.63
N ASP A 281 2.86 19.87 -0.56
CA ASP A 281 4.21 20.43 -0.71
C ASP A 281 4.33 21.82 -0.06
N LEU A 282 3.33 22.67 -0.28
CA LEU A 282 3.31 24.03 0.33
C LEU A 282 3.11 24.00 1.85
N LEU A 283 2.30 23.07 2.36
CA LEU A 283 2.12 22.89 3.81
C LEU A 283 3.41 22.45 4.49
N GLU A 284 4.22 21.63 3.83
CA GLU A 284 5.48 21.08 4.33
C GLU A 284 6.63 22.08 4.22
N THR A 285 6.65 22.88 3.15
CA THR A 285 7.82 23.72 2.80
C THR A 285 7.66 25.19 3.15
N THR A 286 6.43 25.66 3.42
CA THR A 286 6.15 27.09 3.65
C THR A 286 5.37 27.36 4.93
N ALA A 287 5.35 28.64 5.34
CA ALA A 287 4.54 29.14 6.43
C ALA A 287 3.21 29.79 5.96
N LEU A 288 2.86 29.68 4.67
CA LEU A 288 1.68 30.31 4.09
C LEU A 288 0.39 29.90 4.82
N SER A 289 -0.58 30.80 4.90
CA SER A 289 -1.91 30.48 5.42
C SER A 289 -2.62 29.46 4.52
N ILE A 290 -3.67 28.82 5.03
CA ILE A 290 -4.46 27.86 4.25
C ILE A 290 -5.14 28.57 3.06
N GLU A 291 -5.50 29.80 3.23
CA GLU A 291 -6.11 30.65 2.19
C GLU A 291 -5.11 30.95 1.07
N GLU A 292 -3.88 31.34 1.39
CA GLU A 292 -2.81 31.56 0.40
C GLU A 292 -2.43 30.28 -0.33
N ILE A 293 -2.37 29.15 0.38
CA ILE A 293 -2.13 27.83 -0.24
C ILE A 293 -3.27 27.47 -1.18
N ALA A 294 -4.53 27.71 -0.81
CA ALA A 294 -5.66 27.46 -1.67
C ALA A 294 -5.55 28.24 -2.98
N GLU A 295 -5.21 29.51 -2.90
CA GLU A 295 -5.00 30.38 -4.06
C GLU A 295 -3.86 29.86 -4.95
N GLN A 296 -2.69 29.55 -4.39
CA GLN A 296 -1.53 29.05 -5.12
C GLN A 296 -1.78 27.66 -5.76
N CYS A 297 -2.70 26.89 -5.19
CA CYS A 297 -3.12 25.60 -5.75
C CYS A 297 -4.29 25.73 -6.73
N GLY A 298 -4.86 26.93 -6.92
CA GLY A 298 -6.00 27.17 -7.81
C GLY A 298 -7.34 26.72 -7.25
N PHE A 299 -7.48 26.58 -5.93
CA PHE A 299 -8.78 26.44 -5.28
C PHE A 299 -9.40 27.82 -5.08
N GLN A 300 -10.73 27.91 -5.28
CA GLN A 300 -11.46 29.16 -5.13
C GLN A 300 -11.52 29.68 -3.68
N SER A 301 -11.27 28.81 -2.70
CA SER A 301 -11.26 29.17 -1.28
C SER A 301 -10.51 28.14 -0.43
N GLY A 302 -10.05 28.55 0.76
CA GLY A 302 -9.51 27.64 1.76
C GLY A 302 -10.49 26.58 2.23
N ALA A 303 -11.80 26.88 2.18
CA ALA A 303 -12.86 25.91 2.49
C ALA A 303 -12.87 24.74 1.48
N LEU A 304 -12.73 25.03 0.18
CA LEU A 304 -12.68 24.03 -0.87
C LEU A 304 -11.39 23.20 -0.80
N LEU A 305 -10.26 23.83 -0.51
CA LEU A 305 -9.02 23.10 -0.22
C LEU A 305 -9.21 22.17 0.98
N ARG A 306 -9.78 22.61 2.10
CA ARG A 306 -10.02 21.77 3.28
C ARG A 306 -10.92 20.58 2.97
N HIS A 307 -11.95 20.79 2.14
CA HIS A 307 -12.87 19.73 1.71
C HIS A 307 -12.12 18.64 0.94
N HIS A 308 -11.48 18.98 -0.17
CA HIS A 308 -10.79 18.01 -1.01
C HIS A 308 -9.53 17.43 -0.35
N PHE A 309 -8.87 18.20 0.51
CA PHE A 309 -7.73 17.70 1.28
C PHE A 309 -8.18 16.63 2.28
N ARG A 310 -9.31 16.83 3.01
CA ARG A 310 -9.87 15.81 3.89
C ARG A 310 -10.35 14.58 3.12
N GLU A 311 -10.99 14.79 1.97
CA GLU A 311 -11.45 13.69 1.12
C GLU A 311 -10.29 12.79 0.66
N GLN A 312 -9.12 13.36 0.35
CA GLN A 312 -7.98 12.60 -0.20
C GLN A 312 -6.91 12.24 0.83
N VAL A 313 -6.77 13.01 1.91
CA VAL A 313 -5.70 12.86 2.92
C VAL A 313 -6.26 12.44 4.29
N GLN A 314 -7.60 12.47 4.46
CA GLN A 314 -8.37 12.07 5.64
C GLN A 314 -8.08 12.89 6.92
N ILE A 315 -7.18 13.87 6.85
CA ILE A 315 -6.93 14.82 7.95
C ILE A 315 -7.03 16.27 7.44
N SER A 316 -7.14 17.23 8.34
CA SER A 316 -7.19 18.63 7.93
C SER A 316 -5.81 19.13 7.46
N PRO A 317 -5.74 20.14 6.55
CA PRO A 317 -4.47 20.75 6.16
C PRO A 317 -3.68 21.28 7.36
N ARG A 318 -4.34 21.82 8.39
CA ARG A 318 -3.68 22.29 9.61
C ARG A 318 -3.05 21.13 10.38
N THR A 319 -3.82 20.09 10.65
CA THR A 319 -3.31 18.86 11.31
C THR A 319 -2.15 18.25 10.54
N TYR A 320 -2.24 18.23 9.21
CA TYR A 320 -1.17 17.76 8.34
C TYR A 320 0.12 18.59 8.55
N ARG A 321 0.03 19.92 8.52
CA ARG A 321 1.16 20.81 8.75
C ARG A 321 1.78 20.62 10.13
N ASP A 322 0.94 20.53 11.17
CA ASP A 322 1.40 20.39 12.55
C ASP A 322 2.21 19.09 12.73
N HIS A 323 1.81 18.01 12.07
CA HIS A 323 2.58 16.75 12.06
C HIS A 323 3.98 16.91 11.45
N PHE A 324 4.11 17.71 10.38
CA PHE A 324 5.41 17.93 9.71
C PHE A 324 6.30 18.95 10.42
N ARG A 325 5.74 19.94 11.14
CA ARG A 325 6.51 20.93 11.90
C ARG A 325 7.11 20.37 13.19
N GLN A 326 6.39 19.51 13.90
CA GLN A 326 6.92 18.82 15.08
C GLN A 326 8.13 17.91 14.75
N THR A 327 8.35 17.59 13.48
CA THR A 327 9.47 16.78 13.01
C THR A 327 10.73 17.60 12.70
N ARG A 328 10.65 18.95 12.66
CA ARG A 328 11.79 19.86 12.36
C ARG A 328 12.43 20.50 13.59
N GLU A 329 11.85 20.38 14.77
CA GLU A 329 12.35 20.97 16.03
C GLU A 329 13.02 19.94 16.96
N VAL A 330 13.43 18.77 16.45
CA VAL A 330 14.20 17.76 17.21
C VAL A 330 15.53 17.49 16.52
#